data_c888536f1cdc35254c3beb47caa35494
#
_entry.id   c888536f1cdc35254c3beb47caa35494
#
_cell.length_a   1.000
_cell.length_b   1.000
_cell.length_c   1.000
_cell.angle_alpha   90.00
_cell.angle_beta   90.00
_cell.angle_gamma   90.00
#
_symmetry.space_group_name_H-M   'P 1'
#
loop_
_entity.id
_entity.type
_entity.pdbx_description
1 polymer ?
#
loop_
_entity_poly.entity_id
_entity_poly.type
_entity_poly.pdbx_seq_one_letter_code
_entity_poly.pdbx_strand_id
1 'polypeptide(L)'
;GDSLDLLNNLASNSVDLVMTSPPFALQRKKSYGNEDQDLYVDWLLGFAPEIKRVLKDTGSFVIDLGGAYQKGIPVRSLYNYRVLIRLCDEYGFKLAQEFFWFNPSKLPSPIEWVNKKKIRAKDSVNPVWWLSKTNQPKANISKVKVEYSERMKKLLKNADEFYTPKERPSGHQISDKFAKDNGGALPSNLLEFPNSDSNSQYLRLCKEMNVKVHPARFPQKLPSFFVNFLTEPGDLVVDIFSGSNTTGCAAEELSRNWISFEQEKQYIAASIFKFLPQESLWQADEIYTKLLIDEPSGFKLPQSMLLFEVNNYCC
;
A
#
# COMPACT_ATOMS: atom_id res chain seq x y z
N GLY A 1 -14.44 -10.02 -7.93
CA GLY A 1 -14.18 -11.41 -8.30
C GLY A 1 -12.99 -12.01 -7.57
N ASP A 2 -12.71 -13.30 -7.78
CA ASP A 2 -11.52 -13.94 -7.22
C ASP A 2 -10.25 -13.40 -7.84
N SER A 3 -9.27 -13.06 -7.00
CA SER A 3 -8.05 -12.37 -7.46
C SER A 3 -7.15 -13.26 -8.32
N LEU A 4 -7.16 -14.59 -8.09
CA LEU A 4 -6.35 -15.52 -8.89
C LEU A 4 -6.92 -15.65 -10.31
N ASP A 5 -8.25 -15.80 -10.41
CA ASP A 5 -8.95 -15.86 -11.69
C ASP A 5 -8.74 -14.56 -12.49
N LEU A 6 -8.85 -13.42 -11.82
CA LEU A 6 -8.69 -12.11 -12.46
C LEU A 6 -7.23 -11.83 -12.88
N LEU A 7 -6.23 -12.25 -12.09
CA LEU A 7 -4.82 -12.18 -12.49
C LEU A 7 -4.55 -12.97 -13.77
N ASN A 8 -5.17 -14.16 -13.92
CA ASN A 8 -5.01 -14.99 -15.12
C ASN A 8 -5.43 -14.27 -16.42
N ASN A 9 -6.37 -13.31 -16.33
CA ASN A 9 -6.83 -12.52 -17.47
C ASN A 9 -5.89 -11.36 -17.85
N LEU A 10 -4.92 -11.02 -16.99
CA LEU A 10 -3.93 -9.99 -17.31
C LEU A 10 -2.81 -10.54 -18.21
N ALA A 11 -2.38 -9.73 -19.16
CA ALA A 11 -1.27 -10.09 -20.03
C ALA A 11 0.05 -10.23 -19.23
N SER A 12 0.91 -11.15 -19.62
CA SER A 12 2.26 -11.26 -19.06
C SER A 12 3.07 -9.99 -19.34
N ASN A 13 3.93 -9.59 -18.41
CA ASN A 13 4.79 -8.41 -18.52
C ASN A 13 4.03 -7.10 -18.82
N SER A 14 2.84 -6.92 -18.24
CA SER A 14 2.00 -5.74 -18.45
C SER A 14 1.93 -4.78 -17.25
N VAL A 15 2.23 -5.26 -16.04
CA VAL A 15 2.05 -4.54 -14.78
C VAL A 15 3.36 -3.96 -14.30
N ASP A 16 3.37 -2.68 -13.94
CA ASP A 16 4.53 -1.98 -13.39
C ASP A 16 4.65 -2.15 -11.88
N LEU A 17 3.52 -2.13 -11.17
CA LEU A 17 3.49 -2.27 -9.72
C LEU A 17 2.28 -3.11 -9.28
N VAL A 18 2.53 -4.19 -8.57
CA VAL A 18 1.52 -4.83 -7.72
C VAL A 18 1.73 -4.32 -6.30
N MET A 19 0.74 -3.62 -5.74
CA MET A 19 0.78 -3.15 -4.36
C MET A 19 -0.48 -3.59 -3.63
N THR A 20 -0.30 -4.31 -2.52
CA THR A 20 -1.44 -4.90 -1.81
C THR A 20 -1.19 -5.08 -0.33
N SER A 21 -2.29 -5.16 0.43
CA SER A 21 -2.31 -5.55 1.84
C SER A 21 -3.35 -6.67 2.02
N PRO A 22 -2.93 -7.94 1.91
CA PRO A 22 -3.84 -9.07 2.02
C PRO A 22 -4.48 -9.15 3.41
N PRO A 23 -5.59 -9.88 3.58
CA PRO A 23 -6.12 -10.19 4.91
C PRO A 23 -5.03 -10.83 5.76
N PHE A 24 -4.72 -10.27 6.94
CA PHE A 24 -3.68 -10.83 7.80
C PHE A 24 -4.15 -12.12 8.46
N ALA A 25 -3.21 -13.03 8.75
CA ALA A 25 -3.47 -14.29 9.48
C ALA A 25 -3.81 -14.04 10.96
N LEU A 26 -4.92 -13.34 11.21
CA LEU A 26 -5.36 -12.99 12.56
C LEU A 26 -6.18 -14.13 13.17
N GLN A 27 -6.11 -14.27 14.50
CA GLN A 27 -6.85 -15.27 15.25
C GLN A 27 -8.37 -15.11 15.20
N ARG A 28 -8.88 -13.91 14.91
CA ARG A 28 -10.32 -13.65 14.76
C ARG A 28 -10.64 -13.58 13.28
N LYS A 29 -11.52 -14.46 12.83
CA LYS A 29 -12.08 -14.36 11.48
C LYS A 29 -12.75 -13.00 11.31
N LYS A 30 -12.37 -12.30 10.27
CA LYS A 30 -12.98 -11.05 9.86
C LYS A 30 -14.11 -11.33 8.88
N SER A 31 -15.04 -10.40 8.72
CA SER A 31 -16.17 -10.54 7.79
C SER A 31 -15.76 -10.70 6.33
N TYR A 32 -14.55 -10.32 5.96
CA TYR A 32 -13.97 -10.46 4.63
C TYR A 32 -13.14 -11.75 4.45
N GLY A 33 -13.20 -12.69 5.40
CA GLY A 33 -12.39 -13.90 5.38
C GLY A 33 -10.93 -13.67 5.77
N ASN A 34 -10.32 -14.65 6.36
CA ASN A 34 -8.88 -14.79 6.52
C ASN A 34 -8.59 -16.26 6.80
N GLU A 35 -7.52 -16.79 6.21
CA GLU A 35 -7.10 -18.17 6.42
C GLU A 35 -6.52 -18.37 7.82
N ASP A 36 -6.59 -19.62 8.31
CA ASP A 36 -5.87 -20.00 9.51
C ASP A 36 -4.37 -19.84 9.32
N GLN A 37 -3.65 -19.49 10.39
CA GLN A 37 -2.20 -19.23 10.33
C GLN A 37 -1.40 -20.39 9.72
N ASP A 38 -1.86 -21.62 9.89
CA ASP A 38 -1.18 -22.80 9.38
C ASP A 38 -1.33 -22.95 7.84
N LEU A 39 -2.44 -22.50 7.27
CA LEU A 39 -2.72 -22.55 5.82
C LEU A 39 -2.40 -21.23 5.11
N TYR A 40 -2.26 -20.15 5.86
CA TYR A 40 -2.14 -18.81 5.32
C TYR A 40 -0.94 -18.65 4.36
N VAL A 41 0.20 -19.22 4.73
CA VAL A 41 1.43 -19.07 3.94
C VAL A 41 1.24 -19.66 2.55
N ASP A 42 0.72 -20.90 2.47
CA ASP A 42 0.50 -21.57 1.20
C ASP A 42 -0.61 -20.90 0.38
N TRP A 43 -1.68 -20.45 1.04
CA TRP A 43 -2.74 -19.68 0.39
C TRP A 43 -2.20 -18.41 -0.28
N LEU A 44 -1.44 -17.59 0.45
CA LEU A 44 -0.91 -16.34 -0.11
C LEU A 44 0.14 -16.58 -1.20
N LEU A 45 0.95 -17.62 -1.04
CA LEU A 45 1.95 -18.00 -2.04
C LEU A 45 1.31 -18.53 -3.33
N GLY A 46 0.06 -18.98 -3.30
CA GLY A 46 -0.69 -19.38 -4.48
C GLY A 46 -0.82 -18.26 -5.52
N PHE A 47 -0.76 -16.99 -5.11
CA PHE A 47 -0.79 -15.85 -6.04
C PHE A 47 0.58 -15.52 -6.64
N ALA A 48 1.68 -15.99 -6.07
CA ALA A 48 3.04 -15.59 -6.44
C ALA A 48 3.40 -15.89 -7.91
N PRO A 49 3.05 -17.05 -8.51
CA PRO A 49 3.33 -17.33 -9.91
C PRO A 49 2.70 -16.30 -10.85
N GLU A 50 1.42 -15.96 -10.63
CA GLU A 50 0.68 -15.04 -11.47
C GLU A 50 1.12 -13.59 -11.27
N ILE A 51 1.40 -13.17 -10.03
CA ILE A 51 2.00 -11.86 -9.76
C ILE A 51 3.31 -11.73 -10.54
N LYS A 52 4.17 -12.74 -10.47
CA LYS A 52 5.45 -12.73 -11.19
C LYS A 52 5.30 -12.73 -12.71
N ARG A 53 4.29 -13.45 -13.23
CA ARG A 53 3.98 -13.51 -14.66
C ARG A 53 3.55 -12.16 -15.21
N VAL A 54 2.62 -11.48 -14.52
CA VAL A 54 2.07 -10.20 -14.99
C VAL A 54 3.03 -9.03 -14.83
N LEU A 55 3.94 -9.07 -13.86
CA LEU A 55 4.92 -8.01 -13.66
C LEU A 55 5.88 -7.89 -14.85
N LYS A 56 6.15 -6.66 -15.26
CA LYS A 56 7.27 -6.33 -16.16
C LYS A 56 8.60 -6.70 -15.52
N ASP A 57 9.65 -6.87 -16.31
CA ASP A 57 10.99 -7.18 -15.77
C ASP A 57 11.53 -6.07 -14.85
N THR A 58 11.12 -4.84 -15.08
CA THR A 58 11.38 -3.69 -14.20
C THR A 58 10.31 -3.50 -13.13
N GLY A 59 9.30 -4.36 -13.10
CA GLY A 59 8.13 -4.25 -12.22
C GLY A 59 8.43 -4.62 -10.78
N SER A 60 7.58 -4.13 -9.90
CA SER A 60 7.71 -4.25 -8.45
C SER A 60 6.48 -4.89 -7.81
N PHE A 61 6.70 -5.66 -6.75
CA PHE A 61 5.66 -6.19 -5.88
C PHE A 61 5.85 -5.63 -4.46
N VAL A 62 4.91 -4.82 -3.99
CA VAL A 62 4.92 -4.24 -2.64
C VAL A 62 3.80 -4.88 -1.83
N ILE A 63 4.15 -5.46 -0.70
CA ILE A 63 3.20 -6.11 0.20
C ILE A 63 3.32 -5.57 1.63
N ASP A 64 2.21 -5.01 2.15
CA ASP A 64 2.04 -4.71 3.58
C ASP A 64 1.49 -5.94 4.28
N LEU A 65 2.29 -6.57 5.14
CA LEU A 65 1.90 -7.80 5.83
C LEU A 65 2.25 -7.73 7.32
N GLY A 66 1.30 -7.26 8.11
CA GLY A 66 1.44 -7.11 9.55
C GLY A 66 1.63 -8.43 10.27
N GLY A 67 2.37 -8.39 11.37
CA GLY A 67 2.57 -9.57 12.20
C GLY A 67 1.35 -9.94 13.05
N ALA A 68 1.31 -11.18 13.51
CA ALA A 68 0.30 -11.70 14.43
C ALA A 68 0.95 -12.47 15.61
N TYR A 69 0.15 -12.72 16.65
CA TYR A 69 0.54 -13.60 17.73
C TYR A 69 -0.03 -15.01 17.53
N GLN A 70 0.64 -16.01 18.07
CA GLN A 70 0.10 -17.37 18.15
C GLN A 70 -1.13 -17.40 19.08
N LYS A 71 -2.03 -18.35 18.82
CA LYS A 71 -3.31 -18.41 19.54
C LYS A 71 -3.09 -18.65 21.05
N GLY A 72 -3.62 -17.73 21.86
CA GLY A 72 -3.66 -17.87 23.31
C GLY A 72 -2.35 -17.64 24.07
N ILE A 73 -1.24 -17.36 23.37
CA ILE A 73 0.08 -17.17 24.00
C ILE A 73 0.75 -15.87 23.51
N PRO A 74 1.60 -15.20 24.34
CA PRO A 74 2.28 -13.98 23.99
C PRO A 74 3.56 -14.21 23.15
N VAL A 75 3.45 -15.09 22.14
CA VAL A 75 4.53 -15.46 21.22
C VAL A 75 4.15 -15.04 19.81
N ARG A 76 5.08 -14.42 19.08
CA ARG A 76 4.87 -13.99 17.70
C ARG A 76 4.77 -15.18 16.76
N SER A 77 3.78 -15.14 15.87
CA SER A 77 3.78 -16.00 14.69
C SER A 77 4.82 -15.47 13.69
N LEU A 78 5.51 -16.39 13.04
CA LEU A 78 6.51 -16.05 12.02
C LEU A 78 5.93 -16.18 10.60
N TYR A 79 4.60 -16.26 10.45
CA TYR A 79 3.95 -16.50 9.16
C TYR A 79 4.36 -15.48 8.09
N ASN A 80 4.42 -14.21 8.44
CA ASN A 80 4.78 -13.15 7.51
C ASN A 80 6.23 -13.26 7.03
N TYR A 81 7.18 -13.61 7.90
CA TYR A 81 8.56 -13.87 7.50
C TYR A 81 8.70 -15.13 6.64
N ARG A 82 7.90 -16.18 6.91
CA ARG A 82 7.87 -17.37 6.05
C ARG A 82 7.36 -17.04 4.65
N VAL A 83 6.35 -16.17 4.53
CA VAL A 83 5.88 -15.66 3.23
C VAL A 83 7.04 -14.96 2.50
N LEU A 84 7.74 -14.03 3.15
CA LEU A 84 8.85 -13.30 2.55
C LEU A 84 9.95 -14.24 2.05
N ILE A 85 10.41 -15.14 2.92
CA ILE A 85 11.49 -16.08 2.62
C ILE A 85 11.10 -16.95 1.42
N ARG A 86 9.90 -17.54 1.43
CA ARG A 86 9.44 -18.42 0.37
C ARG A 86 9.18 -17.69 -0.95
N LEU A 87 8.70 -16.42 -0.92
CA LEU A 87 8.63 -15.60 -2.13
C LEU A 87 10.00 -15.43 -2.79
N CYS A 88 11.05 -15.26 -2.00
CA CYS A 88 12.41 -15.13 -2.51
C CYS A 88 13.00 -16.47 -2.95
N ASP A 89 12.93 -17.49 -2.10
CA ASP A 89 13.66 -18.75 -2.32
C ASP A 89 12.95 -19.68 -3.32
N GLU A 90 11.61 -19.78 -3.25
CA GLU A 90 10.86 -20.71 -4.09
C GLU A 90 10.36 -20.05 -5.37
N TYR A 91 9.91 -18.78 -5.29
CA TYR A 91 9.34 -18.07 -6.44
C TYR A 91 10.35 -17.11 -7.10
N GLY A 92 11.54 -16.96 -6.52
CA GLY A 92 12.66 -16.22 -7.11
C GLY A 92 12.42 -14.71 -7.23
N PHE A 93 11.54 -14.13 -6.40
CA PHE A 93 11.50 -12.69 -6.21
C PHE A 93 12.79 -12.19 -5.57
N LYS A 94 13.13 -10.92 -5.79
CA LYS A 94 14.28 -10.27 -5.15
C LYS A 94 13.76 -9.27 -4.13
N LEU A 95 14.17 -9.41 -2.88
CA LEU A 95 13.90 -8.38 -1.86
C LEU A 95 14.74 -7.15 -2.19
N ALA A 96 14.10 -6.14 -2.80
CA ALA A 96 14.77 -4.91 -3.16
C ALA A 96 15.04 -4.04 -1.93
N GLN A 97 14.04 -3.88 -1.06
CA GLN A 97 14.19 -3.15 0.21
C GLN A 97 13.09 -3.52 1.20
N GLU A 98 13.41 -3.46 2.48
CA GLU A 98 12.46 -3.56 3.58
C GLU A 98 12.07 -2.17 4.08
N PHE A 99 10.76 -1.92 4.21
CA PHE A 99 10.16 -0.73 4.79
C PHE A 99 9.35 -1.09 6.02
N PHE A 100 9.10 -0.10 6.87
CA PHE A 100 8.30 -0.22 8.07
C PHE A 100 7.26 0.89 8.10
N TRP A 101 5.98 0.53 7.99
CA TRP A 101 4.93 1.52 8.20
C TRP A 101 4.64 1.64 9.69
N PHE A 102 5.00 2.79 10.27
CA PHE A 102 4.71 3.16 11.64
C PHE A 102 3.41 3.97 11.70
N ASN A 103 2.41 3.45 12.43
CA ASN A 103 1.18 4.15 12.71
C ASN A 103 1.19 4.66 14.16
N PRO A 104 1.54 5.93 14.42
CA PRO A 104 1.58 6.48 15.78
C PRO A 104 0.20 6.50 16.46
N SER A 105 -0.88 6.59 15.67
CA SER A 105 -2.26 6.64 16.16
C SER A 105 -2.86 5.27 16.48
N LYS A 106 -2.12 4.17 16.27
CA LYS A 106 -2.64 2.82 16.52
C LYS A 106 -2.96 2.62 17.99
N LEU A 107 -4.18 2.16 18.26
CA LEU A 107 -4.60 1.83 19.62
C LEU A 107 -3.74 0.69 20.20
N PRO A 108 -3.56 0.65 21.54
CA PRO A 108 -2.80 -0.41 22.20
C PRO A 108 -3.38 -1.79 21.89
N SER A 109 -2.63 -2.57 21.11
CA SER A 109 -2.99 -3.95 20.74
C SER A 109 -1.74 -4.85 20.68
N PRO A 110 -1.87 -6.17 20.87
CA PRO A 110 -3.09 -6.90 21.25
C PRO A 110 -3.50 -6.59 22.70
N ILE A 111 -4.79 -6.39 22.91
CA ILE A 111 -5.36 -5.93 24.20
C ILE A 111 -4.93 -6.84 25.37
N GLU A 112 -4.92 -8.15 25.16
CA GLU A 112 -4.61 -9.13 26.23
C GLU A 112 -3.19 -8.94 26.78
N TRP A 113 -2.20 -8.74 25.90
CA TRP A 113 -0.79 -8.69 26.31
C TRP A 113 -0.30 -7.27 26.61
N VAL A 114 -0.88 -6.27 25.95
CA VAL A 114 -0.47 -4.86 26.11
C VAL A 114 -1.24 -4.18 27.24
N ASN A 115 -2.59 -4.25 27.22
CA ASN A 115 -3.42 -3.51 28.17
C ASN A 115 -3.69 -4.27 29.45
N LYS A 116 -4.09 -5.57 29.34
CA LYS A 116 -4.48 -6.33 30.52
C LYS A 116 -3.27 -6.86 31.28
N LYS A 117 -2.40 -7.61 30.62
CA LYS A 117 -1.22 -8.23 31.26
C LYS A 117 0.00 -7.32 31.31
N LYS A 118 0.06 -6.27 30.48
CA LYS A 118 1.16 -5.29 30.43
C LYS A 118 2.56 -5.92 30.26
N ILE A 119 2.68 -6.96 29.45
CA ILE A 119 3.90 -7.73 29.21
C ILE A 119 4.45 -7.57 27.78
N ARG A 120 3.82 -6.75 26.94
CA ARG A 120 4.27 -6.43 25.59
C ARG A 120 4.02 -4.95 25.28
N ALA A 121 4.85 -4.40 24.41
CA ALA A 121 4.60 -3.10 23.80
C ALA A 121 3.47 -3.19 22.77
N LYS A 122 2.82 -2.06 22.44
CA LYS A 122 1.80 -2.01 21.40
C LYS A 122 2.41 -2.29 20.01
N ASP A 123 1.71 -3.07 19.21
CA ASP A 123 2.04 -3.28 17.80
C ASP A 123 1.61 -2.05 16.98
N SER A 124 2.54 -1.20 16.64
CA SER A 124 2.29 0.03 15.86
C SER A 124 3.07 0.07 14.53
N VAL A 125 3.82 -0.98 14.22
CA VAL A 125 4.63 -1.09 13.02
C VAL A 125 4.19 -2.31 12.21
N ASN A 126 4.02 -2.12 10.90
CA ASN A 126 3.88 -3.20 9.94
C ASN A 126 5.12 -3.24 9.05
N PRO A 127 5.74 -4.40 8.80
CA PRO A 127 6.69 -4.55 7.70
C PRO A 127 5.98 -4.40 6.36
N VAL A 128 6.61 -3.66 5.46
CA VAL A 128 6.20 -3.50 4.07
C VAL A 128 7.39 -3.88 3.20
N TRP A 129 7.26 -4.94 2.44
CA TRP A 129 8.37 -5.44 1.63
C TRP A 129 8.22 -5.02 0.18
N TRP A 130 9.26 -4.41 -0.34
CA TRP A 130 9.41 -4.17 -1.75
C TRP A 130 10.21 -5.31 -2.38
N LEU A 131 9.51 -6.14 -3.13
CA LEU A 131 10.09 -7.20 -3.94
C LEU A 131 10.09 -6.80 -5.41
N SER A 132 10.98 -7.39 -6.17
CA SER A 132 11.07 -7.16 -7.61
C SER A 132 11.21 -8.47 -8.37
N LYS A 133 10.82 -8.46 -9.65
CA LYS A 133 10.93 -9.61 -10.53
C LYS A 133 12.39 -9.89 -10.89
N THR A 134 13.20 -8.84 -11.07
CA THR A 134 14.61 -8.89 -11.42
C THR A 134 15.47 -8.09 -10.45
N ASN A 135 16.78 -8.06 -10.65
CA ASN A 135 17.71 -7.28 -9.83
C ASN A 135 17.67 -5.76 -10.11
N GLN A 136 16.92 -5.32 -11.14
CA GLN A 136 16.91 -3.93 -11.59
C GLN A 136 15.46 -3.41 -11.73
N PRO A 137 14.72 -3.27 -10.62
CA PRO A 137 13.41 -2.66 -10.65
C PRO A 137 13.49 -1.17 -11.01
N LYS A 138 12.41 -0.66 -11.64
CA LYS A 138 12.22 0.76 -11.83
C LYS A 138 12.03 1.43 -10.47
N ALA A 139 12.82 2.48 -10.19
CA ALA A 139 12.66 3.28 -8.97
C ALA A 139 13.27 4.68 -9.15
N ASN A 140 12.64 5.70 -8.55
CA ASN A 140 13.15 7.05 -8.54
C ASN A 140 12.91 7.72 -7.18
N ILE A 141 13.90 7.65 -6.31
CA ILE A 141 13.84 8.22 -4.95
C ILE A 141 13.63 9.73 -4.93
N SER A 142 13.96 10.44 -6.02
CA SER A 142 13.79 11.89 -6.08
C SER A 142 12.33 12.33 -6.06
N LYS A 143 11.39 11.43 -6.40
CA LYS A 143 9.94 11.70 -6.41
C LYS A 143 9.29 11.62 -5.03
N VAL A 144 9.98 11.05 -4.07
CA VAL A 144 9.48 10.82 -2.70
C VAL A 144 10.33 11.49 -1.63
N LYS A 145 11.10 12.52 -2.02
CA LYS A 145 11.85 13.33 -1.05
C LYS A 145 10.93 13.92 0.00
N VAL A 146 11.47 14.03 1.20
CA VAL A 146 10.81 14.68 2.33
C VAL A 146 11.43 16.05 2.60
N GLU A 147 10.74 16.88 3.36
CA GLU A 147 11.31 18.17 3.77
C GLU A 147 12.63 18.00 4.51
N TYR A 148 13.52 18.95 4.32
CA TYR A 148 14.72 19.03 5.12
C TYR A 148 14.40 19.28 6.59
N SER A 149 15.18 18.67 7.48
CA SER A 149 15.17 19.02 8.89
C SER A 149 15.54 20.49 9.09
N GLU A 150 15.07 21.11 10.17
CA GLU A 150 15.41 22.51 10.50
C GLU A 150 16.92 22.75 10.56
N ARG A 151 17.68 21.75 11.02
CA ARG A 151 19.14 21.81 11.01
C ARG A 151 19.70 21.89 9.59
N MET A 152 19.16 21.08 8.66
CA MET A 152 19.59 21.10 7.27
C MET A 152 19.18 22.40 6.55
N LYS A 153 17.98 22.91 6.84
CA LYS A 153 17.55 24.22 6.32
C LYS A 153 18.46 25.36 6.75
N LYS A 154 18.90 25.34 8.03
CA LYS A 154 19.90 26.31 8.53
C LYS A 154 21.26 26.16 7.85
N LEU A 155 21.73 24.93 7.68
CA LEU A 155 22.99 24.66 6.99
C LEU A 155 22.97 25.14 5.55
N LEU A 156 21.89 24.92 4.81
CA LEU A 156 21.76 25.38 3.42
C LEU A 156 21.73 26.91 3.29
N LYS A 157 21.25 27.63 4.34
CA LYS A 157 21.26 29.11 4.35
C LYS A 157 22.64 29.71 4.62
N ASN A 158 23.44 29.05 5.46
CA ASN A 158 24.73 29.58 5.94
C ASN A 158 25.79 28.46 5.95
N ALA A 159 26.08 27.87 4.79
CA ALA A 159 26.97 26.73 4.68
C ALA A 159 28.36 27.00 5.25
N ASP A 160 28.91 28.19 4.99
CA ASP A 160 30.25 28.59 5.41
C ASP A 160 30.38 28.73 6.95
N GLU A 161 29.28 29.02 7.62
CA GLU A 161 29.25 29.24 9.08
C GLU A 161 29.04 27.94 9.86
N PHE A 162 28.26 26.99 9.30
CA PHE A 162 27.87 25.75 9.99
C PHE A 162 28.61 24.51 9.53
N TYR A 163 29.43 24.61 8.47
CA TYR A 163 30.08 23.45 7.90
C TYR A 163 31.61 23.60 7.84
N THR A 164 32.30 22.96 8.76
CA THR A 164 33.74 22.66 8.66
C THR A 164 33.89 21.17 8.36
N PRO A 165 34.47 20.77 7.20
CA PRO A 165 34.76 19.38 6.94
C PRO A 165 35.64 18.82 8.08
N LYS A 166 35.14 17.83 8.80
CA LYS A 166 35.90 17.13 9.81
C LYS A 166 36.06 15.67 9.41
N GLU A 167 37.30 15.21 9.44
CA GLU A 167 37.56 13.79 9.32
C GLU A 167 36.87 13.04 10.46
N ARG A 168 35.99 12.10 10.13
CA ARG A 168 35.29 11.29 11.12
C ARG A 168 36.09 10.02 11.40
N PRO A 169 36.12 9.52 12.65
CA PRO A 169 36.78 8.26 12.98
C PRO A 169 36.28 7.05 12.17
N SER A 170 35.09 7.14 11.60
CA SER A 170 34.47 6.12 10.74
C SER A 170 34.99 6.12 9.30
N GLY A 171 35.92 7.00 8.92
CA GLY A 171 36.46 7.13 7.56
C GLY A 171 35.48 7.73 6.53
N HIS A 172 34.24 8.08 6.93
CA HIS A 172 33.29 8.76 6.06
C HIS A 172 33.58 10.27 6.06
N GLN A 173 34.20 10.76 4.99
CA GLN A 173 34.36 12.19 4.77
C GLN A 173 33.07 12.80 4.27
N ILE A 174 32.60 13.86 4.90
CA ILE A 174 31.52 14.68 4.39
C ILE A 174 32.15 15.69 3.43
N SER A 175 31.88 15.55 2.12
CA SER A 175 32.42 16.45 1.11
C SER A 175 31.64 17.78 1.08
N ASP A 176 32.21 18.80 0.42
CA ASP A 176 31.59 20.12 0.20
C ASP A 176 30.23 20.02 -0.52
N LYS A 177 29.97 18.88 -1.17
CA LYS A 177 28.69 18.58 -1.82
C LYS A 177 27.51 18.44 -0.83
N PHE A 178 27.79 18.30 0.48
CA PHE A 178 26.75 18.18 1.50
C PHE A 178 25.93 19.48 1.67
N ALA A 179 26.52 20.63 1.37
CA ALA A 179 25.85 21.93 1.40
C ALA A 179 25.02 22.24 0.14
N LYS A 180 24.97 21.32 -0.83
CA LYS A 180 24.16 21.50 -2.04
C LYS A 180 22.69 21.24 -1.75
N ASP A 181 21.83 22.16 -2.16
CA ASP A 181 20.39 21.93 -2.14
C ASP A 181 20.01 20.89 -3.23
N ASN A 182 19.50 19.77 -2.78
CA ASN A 182 19.00 18.67 -3.64
C ASN A 182 17.48 18.65 -3.72
N GLY A 183 16.77 19.71 -3.30
CA GLY A 183 15.30 19.81 -3.33
C GLY A 183 14.58 18.93 -2.29
N GLY A 184 15.26 18.56 -1.20
CA GLY A 184 14.71 17.74 -0.11
C GLY A 184 15.63 16.61 0.34
N ALA A 185 15.33 16.04 1.49
CA ALA A 185 16.06 14.92 2.07
C ALA A 185 15.55 13.58 1.51
N LEU A 186 16.44 12.58 1.46
CA LEU A 186 16.02 11.22 1.14
C LEU A 186 15.15 10.67 2.28
N PRO A 187 14.02 10.02 1.97
CA PRO A 187 13.16 9.43 2.98
C PRO A 187 13.85 8.26 3.70
N SER A 188 13.46 8.04 4.95
CA SER A 188 13.77 6.82 5.69
C SER A 188 12.94 5.65 5.18
N ASN A 189 13.42 4.43 5.41
CA ASN A 189 12.59 3.23 5.24
C ASN A 189 11.58 3.03 6.40
N LEU A 190 11.60 3.87 7.43
CA LEU A 190 10.54 4.00 8.42
C LEU A 190 9.55 5.07 7.94
N LEU A 191 8.37 4.61 7.49
CA LEU A 191 7.31 5.46 6.96
C LEU A 191 6.32 5.79 8.09
N GLU A 192 6.39 7.01 8.60
CA GLU A 192 5.51 7.48 9.66
C GLU A 192 4.24 8.10 9.05
N PHE A 193 3.21 7.28 8.90
CA PHE A 193 1.91 7.70 8.39
C PHE A 193 0.80 7.35 9.38
N PRO A 194 0.22 8.35 10.08
CA PRO A 194 -0.92 8.10 10.95
C PRO A 194 -2.12 7.63 10.14
N ASN A 195 -2.83 6.64 10.66
CA ASN A 195 -4.08 6.15 10.07
C ASN A 195 -5.28 6.79 10.79
N SER A 196 -5.42 8.11 10.64
CA SER A 196 -6.42 8.94 11.32
C SER A 196 -7.44 9.57 10.37
N ASP A 197 -7.70 8.95 9.23
CA ASP A 197 -8.63 9.43 8.21
C ASP A 197 -10.10 9.25 8.65
N SER A 198 -10.51 9.98 9.69
CA SER A 198 -11.88 9.94 10.24
C SER A 198 -12.88 10.77 9.45
N ASN A 199 -12.42 11.74 8.64
CA ASN A 199 -13.25 12.72 7.95
C ASN A 199 -13.19 12.58 6.41
N SER A 200 -12.72 11.45 5.87
CA SER A 200 -12.67 11.26 4.43
C SER A 200 -14.06 11.23 3.81
N GLN A 201 -14.16 11.67 2.57
CA GLN A 201 -15.38 11.59 1.77
C GLN A 201 -15.97 10.17 1.78
N TYR A 202 -15.12 9.16 1.65
CA TYR A 202 -15.51 7.75 1.73
C TYR A 202 -16.27 7.43 3.02
N LEU A 203 -15.74 7.82 4.17
CA LEU A 203 -16.39 7.55 5.47
C LEU A 203 -17.68 8.32 5.64
N ARG A 204 -17.70 9.58 5.20
CA ARG A 204 -18.88 10.43 5.25
C ARG A 204 -20.02 9.82 4.42
N LEU A 205 -19.77 9.48 3.15
CA LEU A 205 -20.78 8.90 2.28
C LEU A 205 -21.22 7.51 2.75
N CYS A 206 -20.30 6.65 3.20
CA CYS A 206 -20.69 5.38 3.81
C CYS A 206 -21.65 5.56 5.00
N LYS A 207 -21.40 6.58 5.85
CA LYS A 207 -22.27 6.88 6.99
C LYS A 207 -23.62 7.43 6.56
N GLU A 208 -23.64 8.39 5.64
CA GLU A 208 -24.88 9.02 5.12
C GLU A 208 -25.78 8.00 4.45
N MET A 209 -25.21 7.05 3.71
CA MET A 209 -25.94 6.04 2.97
C MET A 209 -26.13 4.71 3.74
N ASN A 210 -25.71 4.67 5.01
CA ASN A 210 -25.74 3.45 5.84
C ASN A 210 -25.03 2.24 5.18
N VAL A 211 -23.94 2.50 4.46
CA VAL A 211 -23.12 1.48 3.79
C VAL A 211 -22.01 1.00 4.72
N LYS A 212 -21.75 -0.30 4.71
CA LYS A 212 -20.70 -0.90 5.54
C LYS A 212 -19.31 -0.43 5.12
N VAL A 213 -18.61 0.21 6.06
CA VAL A 213 -17.22 0.63 5.86
C VAL A 213 -16.28 -0.55 5.86
N HIS A 214 -15.31 -0.60 4.95
CA HIS A 214 -14.26 -1.61 4.99
C HIS A 214 -13.42 -1.48 6.28
N PRO A 215 -13.30 -2.55 7.09
CA PRO A 215 -12.77 -2.45 8.46
C PRO A 215 -11.24 -2.33 8.53
N ALA A 216 -10.53 -2.73 7.49
CA ALA A 216 -9.07 -2.69 7.42
C ALA A 216 -8.64 -1.77 6.26
N ARG A 217 -8.10 -0.61 6.59
CA ARG A 217 -7.66 0.40 5.62
C ARG A 217 -6.31 0.93 6.05
N PHE A 218 -5.46 1.22 5.11
CA PHE A 218 -4.24 1.98 5.33
C PHE A 218 -4.42 3.43 4.85
N PRO A 219 -3.62 4.38 5.35
CA PRO A 219 -3.68 5.77 4.89
C PRO A 219 -3.21 5.87 3.45
N GLN A 220 -3.82 6.76 2.68
CA GLN A 220 -3.50 6.96 1.26
C GLN A 220 -2.04 7.33 1.01
N LYS A 221 -1.39 7.99 1.98
CA LYS A 221 0.04 8.30 1.92
C LYS A 221 0.93 7.08 1.71
N LEU A 222 0.51 5.90 2.20
CA LEU A 222 1.29 4.67 2.05
C LEU A 222 1.37 4.23 0.58
N PRO A 223 0.25 3.97 -0.14
CA PRO A 223 0.34 3.64 -1.56
C PRO A 223 0.88 4.80 -2.40
N SER A 224 0.54 6.06 -2.10
CA SER A 224 1.10 7.20 -2.83
C SER A 224 2.62 7.25 -2.80
N PHE A 225 3.24 6.88 -1.69
CA PHE A 225 4.70 6.80 -1.59
C PHE A 225 5.26 5.78 -2.60
N PHE A 226 4.74 4.55 -2.60
CA PHE A 226 5.27 3.49 -3.48
C PHE A 226 4.91 3.72 -4.95
N VAL A 227 3.71 4.22 -5.25
CA VAL A 227 3.30 4.58 -6.62
C VAL A 227 4.24 5.65 -7.18
N ASN A 228 4.52 6.72 -6.44
CA ASN A 228 5.47 7.74 -6.87
C ASN A 228 6.90 7.21 -7.01
N PHE A 229 7.34 6.38 -6.06
CA PHE A 229 8.70 5.88 -6.01
C PHE A 229 9.01 4.92 -7.15
N LEU A 230 8.06 4.03 -7.48
CA LEU A 230 8.29 2.83 -8.30
C LEU A 230 7.66 2.90 -9.70
N THR A 231 6.91 3.95 -10.00
CA THR A 231 6.21 4.08 -11.28
C THR A 231 6.33 5.48 -11.89
N GLU A 232 5.95 5.58 -13.17
CA GLU A 232 5.79 6.83 -13.92
C GLU A 232 4.30 7.07 -14.26
N PRO A 233 3.87 8.32 -14.57
CA PRO A 233 2.54 8.56 -15.12
C PRO A 233 2.24 7.65 -16.32
N GLY A 234 1.03 7.09 -16.35
CA GLY A 234 0.61 6.12 -17.38
C GLY A 234 1.00 4.67 -17.11
N ASP A 235 1.86 4.36 -16.13
CA ASP A 235 2.17 2.99 -15.72
C ASP A 235 0.96 2.31 -15.08
N LEU A 236 0.93 0.97 -15.10
CA LEU A 236 -0.16 0.16 -14.55
C LEU A 236 0.14 -0.31 -13.12
N VAL A 237 -0.74 0.06 -12.19
CA VAL A 237 -0.75 -0.36 -10.79
C VAL A 237 -1.89 -1.36 -10.56
N VAL A 238 -1.61 -2.48 -9.89
CA VAL A 238 -2.61 -3.49 -9.58
C VAL A 238 -2.66 -3.73 -8.07
N ASP A 239 -3.88 -3.76 -7.51
CA ASP A 239 -4.13 -4.20 -6.13
C ASP A 239 -5.05 -5.41 -6.13
N ILE A 240 -4.52 -6.56 -5.69
CA ILE A 240 -5.24 -7.83 -5.71
C ILE A 240 -6.12 -8.09 -4.46
N PHE A 241 -6.07 -7.20 -3.47
CA PHE A 241 -6.90 -7.23 -2.27
C PHE A 241 -7.32 -5.81 -1.90
N SER A 242 -8.03 -5.16 -2.82
CA SER A 242 -8.20 -3.70 -2.81
C SER A 242 -9.08 -3.16 -1.69
N GLY A 243 -9.97 -3.95 -1.13
CA GLY A 243 -10.88 -3.53 -0.07
C GLY A 243 -11.65 -2.26 -0.42
N SER A 244 -11.29 -1.15 0.21
CA SER A 244 -11.86 0.18 -0.10
C SER A 244 -11.15 0.92 -1.24
N ASN A 245 -10.29 0.27 -1.98
CA ASN A 245 -9.54 0.77 -3.14
C ASN A 245 -8.69 2.04 -2.88
N THR A 246 -7.93 2.01 -1.80
CA THR A 246 -7.02 3.13 -1.47
C THR A 246 -5.84 3.19 -2.43
N THR A 247 -5.35 2.02 -2.88
CA THR A 247 -4.26 1.94 -3.87
C THR A 247 -4.69 2.52 -5.21
N GLY A 248 -5.88 2.16 -5.70
CA GLY A 248 -6.43 2.71 -6.94
C GLY A 248 -6.63 4.23 -6.86
N CYS A 249 -7.15 4.74 -5.73
CA CYS A 249 -7.30 6.17 -5.51
C CYS A 249 -5.95 6.91 -5.56
N ALA A 250 -4.92 6.37 -4.94
CA ALA A 250 -3.57 6.94 -4.99
C ALA A 250 -2.97 6.90 -6.41
N ALA A 251 -3.18 5.82 -7.13
CA ALA A 251 -2.73 5.68 -8.52
C ALA A 251 -3.41 6.69 -9.44
N GLU A 252 -4.72 6.86 -9.30
CA GLU A 252 -5.53 7.81 -10.03
C GLU A 252 -5.05 9.25 -9.83
N GLU A 253 -4.93 9.70 -8.59
CA GLU A 253 -4.45 11.05 -8.27
C GLU A 253 -3.05 11.34 -8.83
N LEU A 254 -2.25 10.29 -8.99
CA LEU A 254 -0.90 10.37 -9.53
C LEU A 254 -0.82 10.12 -11.03
N SER A 255 -1.96 10.05 -11.72
CA SER A 255 -2.06 9.83 -13.18
C SER A 255 -1.47 8.47 -13.62
N ARG A 256 -1.64 7.43 -12.81
CA ARG A 256 -1.34 6.05 -13.18
C ARG A 256 -2.62 5.33 -13.58
N ASN A 257 -2.49 4.36 -14.49
CA ASN A 257 -3.57 3.40 -14.73
C ASN A 257 -3.63 2.43 -13.56
N TRP A 258 -4.82 1.93 -13.22
CA TRP A 258 -4.95 1.00 -12.13
C TRP A 258 -6.03 -0.04 -12.38
N ILE A 259 -5.84 -1.22 -11.78
CA ILE A 259 -6.81 -2.30 -11.73
C ILE A 259 -6.87 -2.80 -10.28
N SER A 260 -8.07 -2.99 -9.77
CA SER A 260 -8.29 -3.41 -8.38
C SER A 260 -9.23 -4.60 -8.32
N PHE A 261 -8.86 -5.63 -7.55
CA PHE A 261 -9.65 -6.83 -7.34
C PHE A 261 -10.19 -6.85 -5.92
N GLU A 262 -11.48 -7.18 -5.80
CA GLU A 262 -12.17 -7.35 -4.51
C GLU A 262 -13.29 -8.37 -4.70
N GLN A 263 -13.47 -9.27 -3.72
CA GLN A 263 -14.52 -10.29 -3.77
C GLN A 263 -15.85 -9.76 -3.27
N GLU A 264 -15.84 -8.88 -2.28
CA GLU A 264 -17.04 -8.34 -1.65
C GLU A 264 -17.65 -7.22 -2.49
N LYS A 265 -18.78 -7.49 -3.15
CA LYS A 265 -19.48 -6.52 -4.00
C LYS A 265 -19.76 -5.19 -3.30
N GLN A 266 -20.14 -5.22 -2.02
CA GLN A 266 -20.39 -4.00 -1.26
C GLN A 266 -19.16 -3.13 -1.11
N TYR A 267 -17.97 -3.72 -0.96
CA TYR A 267 -16.72 -2.95 -0.88
C TYR A 267 -16.31 -2.38 -2.23
N ILE A 268 -16.50 -3.15 -3.32
CA ILE A 268 -16.28 -2.66 -4.68
C ILE A 268 -17.19 -1.46 -4.95
N ALA A 269 -18.50 -1.60 -4.75
CA ALA A 269 -19.47 -0.53 -4.99
C ALA A 269 -19.17 0.71 -4.14
N ALA A 270 -18.88 0.53 -2.84
CA ALA A 270 -18.56 1.65 -1.94
C ALA A 270 -17.21 2.31 -2.27
N SER A 271 -16.29 1.62 -2.92
CA SER A 271 -14.98 2.19 -3.26
C SER A 271 -15.09 3.42 -4.16
N ILE A 272 -16.15 3.52 -4.96
CA ILE A 272 -16.42 4.67 -5.85
C ILE A 272 -16.48 6.00 -5.09
N PHE A 273 -16.86 5.99 -3.82
CA PHE A 273 -16.95 7.19 -2.99
C PHE A 273 -15.61 7.92 -2.82
N LYS A 274 -14.50 7.26 -3.09
CA LYS A 274 -13.17 7.89 -3.10
C LYS A 274 -12.89 8.69 -4.37
N PHE A 275 -13.58 8.35 -5.45
CA PHE A 275 -13.32 8.88 -6.78
C PHE A 275 -14.35 9.93 -7.22
N LEU A 276 -15.47 10.07 -6.51
CA LEU A 276 -16.50 11.04 -6.86
C LEU A 276 -16.00 12.47 -6.65
N PRO A 277 -16.00 13.31 -7.68
CA PRO A 277 -15.76 14.73 -7.51
C PRO A 277 -16.91 15.39 -6.72
N GLN A 278 -16.61 16.55 -6.11
CA GLN A 278 -17.56 17.23 -5.21
C GLN A 278 -18.90 17.53 -5.90
N GLU A 279 -18.88 17.89 -7.16
CA GLU A 279 -20.07 18.19 -7.99
C GLU A 279 -20.94 16.97 -8.30
N SER A 280 -20.41 15.76 -8.12
CA SER A 280 -21.13 14.51 -8.42
C SER A 280 -21.60 13.76 -7.17
N LEU A 281 -21.44 14.35 -5.97
CA LEU A 281 -21.81 13.66 -4.73
C LEU A 281 -23.32 13.34 -4.62
N TRP A 282 -24.16 14.11 -5.27
CA TRP A 282 -25.60 13.88 -5.32
C TRP A 282 -25.99 12.61 -6.09
N GLN A 283 -25.10 12.07 -6.93
CA GLN A 283 -25.29 10.83 -7.67
C GLN A 283 -24.72 9.60 -6.93
N ALA A 284 -24.13 9.78 -5.74
CA ALA A 284 -23.41 8.73 -5.04
C ALA A 284 -24.28 7.49 -4.79
N ASP A 285 -25.56 7.68 -4.41
CA ASP A 285 -26.50 6.59 -4.15
C ASP A 285 -26.85 5.80 -5.43
N GLU A 286 -27.14 6.51 -6.51
CA GLU A 286 -27.44 5.92 -7.81
C GLU A 286 -26.25 5.11 -8.34
N ILE A 287 -25.04 5.68 -8.31
CA ILE A 287 -23.82 5.04 -8.79
C ILE A 287 -23.52 3.79 -7.94
N TYR A 288 -23.60 3.92 -6.61
CA TYR A 288 -23.40 2.80 -5.69
C TYR A 288 -24.39 1.67 -5.97
N THR A 289 -25.68 1.98 -6.13
CA THR A 289 -26.72 0.99 -6.37
C THR A 289 -26.49 0.26 -7.70
N LYS A 290 -26.16 0.98 -8.77
CA LYS A 290 -25.84 0.37 -10.08
C LYS A 290 -24.65 -0.59 -9.99
N LEU A 291 -23.57 -0.16 -9.33
CA LEU A 291 -22.39 -1.01 -9.14
C LEU A 291 -22.67 -2.25 -8.28
N LEU A 292 -23.59 -2.13 -7.32
CA LEU A 292 -23.97 -3.25 -6.47
C LEU A 292 -24.70 -4.36 -7.23
N ILE A 293 -25.46 -4.01 -8.27
CA ILE A 293 -26.20 -4.96 -9.11
C ILE A 293 -25.50 -5.29 -10.44
N ASP A 294 -24.22 -4.93 -10.57
CA ASP A 294 -23.40 -5.12 -11.77
C ASP A 294 -23.92 -4.38 -13.02
N GLU A 295 -24.71 -3.32 -12.84
CA GLU A 295 -25.10 -2.45 -13.95
C GLU A 295 -24.02 -1.39 -14.23
N PRO A 296 -23.77 -1.05 -15.52
CA PRO A 296 -22.90 0.06 -15.87
C PRO A 296 -23.41 1.35 -15.21
N SER A 297 -22.59 1.97 -14.38
CA SER A 297 -22.97 3.19 -13.66
C SER A 297 -23.17 4.38 -14.61
N GLY A 298 -22.61 4.31 -15.83
CA GLY A 298 -22.50 5.45 -16.74
C GLY A 298 -21.65 6.59 -16.23
N PHE A 299 -21.10 6.46 -15.02
CA PHE A 299 -20.22 7.44 -14.43
C PHE A 299 -18.84 7.36 -15.10
N LYS A 300 -18.44 8.45 -15.71
CA LYS A 300 -17.06 8.61 -16.21
C LYS A 300 -16.31 9.45 -15.22
N LEU A 301 -15.18 8.95 -14.76
CA LEU A 301 -14.23 9.77 -14.02
C LEU A 301 -13.84 10.99 -14.87
N PRO A 302 -13.55 12.15 -14.26
CA PRO A 302 -13.12 13.33 -15.00
C PRO A 302 -11.98 13.02 -15.96
N GLN A 303 -11.88 13.77 -17.07
CA GLN A 303 -10.95 13.49 -18.18
C GLN A 303 -9.46 13.44 -17.84
N SER A 304 -9.05 13.96 -16.69
CA SER A 304 -7.71 13.75 -16.15
C SER A 304 -7.42 12.30 -15.77
N MET A 305 -8.40 11.47 -15.82
CA MET A 305 -8.55 10.12 -15.32
C MET A 305 -9.07 9.18 -16.40
N LEU A 306 -8.66 9.39 -17.64
CA LEU A 306 -9.02 8.51 -18.72
C LEU A 306 -8.23 7.22 -18.62
N LEU A 307 -8.97 6.16 -18.48
CA LEU A 307 -8.97 5.04 -19.42
C LEU A 307 -9.27 3.73 -18.71
N PHE A 308 -10.50 3.53 -18.36
CA PHE A 308 -11.08 2.20 -18.58
C PHE A 308 -12.58 2.41 -18.69
N GLU A 309 -13.08 2.35 -19.92
CA GLU A 309 -14.44 1.92 -20.10
C GLU A 309 -14.61 0.65 -19.26
N VAL A 310 -15.58 0.67 -18.34
CA VAL A 310 -16.10 -0.57 -17.75
C VAL A 310 -16.81 -1.28 -18.89
N ASN A 311 -16.04 -1.69 -19.88
CA ASN A 311 -16.47 -2.49 -21.00
C ASN A 311 -16.13 -3.94 -20.69
N ASN A 312 -17.13 -4.66 -20.22
CA ASN A 312 -17.30 -6.10 -20.42
C ASN A 312 -16.12 -7.01 -19.99
N TYR A 313 -15.70 -6.93 -18.72
CA TYR A 313 -15.02 -8.05 -18.09
C TYR A 313 -15.77 -8.50 -16.84
N CYS A 314 -17.10 -8.69 -17.00
CA CYS A 314 -17.88 -9.58 -16.15
C CYS A 314 -18.13 -10.84 -16.98
N CYS A 315 -17.29 -11.83 -16.82
CA CYS A 315 -17.60 -13.25 -17.06
C CYS A 315 -17.05 -14.02 -15.88
#